data_7edce18e83e1c893ba5440976397a175
#
_entry.id   7edce18e83e1c893ba5440976397a175
#
_cell.length_a   1.000
_cell.length_b   1.000
_cell.length_c   1.000
_cell.angle_alpha   90.00
_cell.angle_beta   90.00
_cell.angle_gamma   90.00
#
_symmetry.space_group_name_H-M   'P 1'
#
loop_
_entity.id
_entity.type
_entity.pdbx_description
1 polymer ?
#
loop_
_entity_poly.entity_id
_entity_poly.type
_entity_poly.pdbx_seq_one_letter_code
_entity_poly.pdbx_strand_id
1 'polypeptide(L)'
;MHEGHRKRMIEKLLDGKNILSDHELLEILLFYSIPRKNVNETAHLLLDNFGTLDGVMHANADALMTVEGIGSSTAAFFEVISEIQNQILSHFICGYVRFG
;
A
#
# COMPACT_ATOMS: atom_id res chain seq x y z
N MET A 1 17.27 -14.63 3.74
CA MET A 1 15.92 -15.02 4.09
C MET A 1 14.89 -14.00 3.67
N HIS A 2 15.09 -12.76 4.08
CA HIS A 2 14.13 -11.71 3.70
C HIS A 2 14.10 -11.48 2.19
N GLU A 3 15.25 -11.58 1.55
CA GLU A 3 15.33 -11.39 0.10
C GLU A 3 14.56 -12.48 -0.65
N GLY A 4 14.67 -13.71 -0.20
CA GLY A 4 13.94 -14.80 -0.82
C GLY A 4 12.43 -14.62 -0.68
N HIS A 5 11.99 -14.15 0.49
CA HIS A 5 10.58 -13.91 0.75
C HIS A 5 10.06 -12.78 -0.15
N ARG A 6 10.79 -11.68 -0.23
CA ARG A 6 10.39 -10.55 -1.06
C ARG A 6 10.32 -10.94 -2.52
N LYS A 7 11.33 -11.66 -2.97
CA LYS A 7 11.37 -12.10 -4.36
C LYS A 7 10.16 -12.97 -4.69
N ARG A 8 9.85 -13.92 -3.82
CA ARG A 8 8.71 -14.82 -4.05
C ARG A 8 7.39 -14.06 -4.06
N MET A 9 7.24 -13.09 -3.18
CA MET A 9 6.02 -12.30 -3.12
C MET A 9 5.83 -11.47 -4.38
N ILE A 10 6.91 -10.86 -4.85
CA ILE A 10 6.87 -10.03 -6.06
C ILE A 10 6.61 -10.93 -7.28
N GLU A 11 7.22 -12.10 -7.33
CA GLU A 11 6.97 -13.04 -8.42
C GLU A 11 5.51 -13.47 -8.44
N LYS A 12 4.93 -13.69 -7.27
CA LYS A 12 3.52 -14.05 -7.15
C LYS A 12 2.63 -12.95 -7.72
N LEU A 13 2.96 -11.71 -7.42
CA LEU A 13 2.23 -10.57 -7.95
C LEU A 13 2.34 -10.49 -9.46
N LEU A 14 3.57 -10.60 -9.98
CA LEU A 14 3.82 -10.45 -11.40
C LEU A 14 3.26 -11.60 -12.22
N ASP A 15 3.16 -12.76 -11.63
CA ASP A 15 2.61 -13.93 -12.30
C ASP A 15 1.15 -13.72 -12.69
N GLY A 16 0.42 -12.95 -11.90
CA GLY A 16 -0.95 -12.60 -12.21
C GLY A 16 -1.97 -13.72 -12.08
N LYS A 17 -1.54 -14.87 -11.62
CA LYS A 17 -2.42 -16.05 -11.50
C LYS A 17 -3.08 -16.17 -10.15
N ASN A 18 -2.59 -15.43 -9.18
CA ASN A 18 -3.04 -15.51 -7.80
C ASN A 18 -3.71 -14.23 -7.37
N ILE A 19 -4.74 -14.36 -6.55
CA ILE A 19 -5.36 -13.20 -5.93
C ILE A 19 -4.62 -12.99 -4.62
N LEU A 20 -3.99 -11.82 -4.49
CA LEU A 20 -3.25 -11.49 -3.29
C LEU A 20 -4.18 -10.89 -2.25
N SER A 21 -3.96 -11.25 -0.99
CA SER A 21 -4.73 -10.69 0.12
C SER A 21 -4.31 -9.24 0.36
N ASP A 22 -5.14 -8.52 1.12
CA ASP A 22 -4.80 -7.15 1.52
C ASP A 22 -3.47 -7.10 2.24
N HIS A 23 -3.22 -8.07 3.11
CA HIS A 23 -1.97 -8.15 3.86
C HIS A 23 -0.79 -8.34 2.92
N GLU A 24 -0.94 -9.21 1.94
CA GLU A 24 0.14 -9.49 0.99
C GLU A 24 0.44 -8.26 0.13
N LEU A 25 -0.59 -7.60 -0.36
CA LEU A 25 -0.41 -6.40 -1.17
C LEU A 25 0.28 -5.30 -0.36
N LEU A 26 -0.16 -5.12 0.88
CA LEU A 26 0.43 -4.11 1.74
C LEU A 26 1.88 -4.43 2.06
N GLU A 27 2.19 -5.70 2.28
CA GLU A 27 3.55 -6.12 2.55
C GLU A 27 4.45 -5.82 1.36
N ILE A 28 3.99 -6.11 0.14
CA ILE A 28 4.76 -5.82 -1.07
C ILE A 28 4.99 -4.31 -1.20
N LEU A 29 3.95 -3.53 -0.93
CA LEU A 29 4.08 -2.08 -0.98
C LEU A 29 5.16 -1.59 -0.02
N LEU A 30 5.20 -2.16 1.18
CA LEU A 30 6.18 -1.79 2.18
C LEU A 30 7.61 -2.20 1.79
N PHE A 31 7.75 -3.23 0.95
CA PHE A 31 9.07 -3.64 0.48
C PHE A 31 9.81 -2.47 -0.18
N TYR A 32 9.09 -1.61 -0.88
CA TYR A 32 9.68 -0.51 -1.64
C TYR A 32 9.98 0.70 -0.79
N SER A 33 9.29 0.87 0.33
CA SER A 33 9.52 2.02 1.19
C SER A 33 10.36 1.69 2.41
N ILE A 34 10.44 0.41 2.79
CA ILE A 34 11.22 -0.02 3.96
C ILE A 34 12.11 -1.18 3.53
N PRO A 35 13.21 -0.88 2.84
CA PRO A 35 14.11 -1.95 2.39
C PRO A 35 14.85 -2.58 3.56
N ARG A 36 15.21 -3.84 3.40
CA ARG A 36 16.09 -4.58 4.31
C ARG A 36 15.49 -4.91 5.67
N LYS A 37 14.19 -4.69 5.87
CA LYS A 37 13.53 -5.06 7.12
C LYS A 37 12.40 -6.01 6.83
N ASN A 38 12.05 -6.80 7.84
CA ASN A 38 10.88 -7.64 7.77
C ASN A 38 9.67 -6.75 8.05
N VAL A 39 8.82 -6.57 7.05
CA VAL A 39 7.69 -5.67 7.15
C VAL A 39 6.37 -6.40 7.41
N ASN A 40 6.44 -7.69 7.71
CA ASN A 40 5.23 -8.48 7.97
C ASN A 40 4.46 -7.92 9.15
N GLU A 41 5.18 -7.64 10.25
CA GLU A 41 4.55 -7.10 11.44
C GLU A 41 3.98 -5.71 11.19
N THR A 42 4.70 -4.88 10.46
CA THR A 42 4.22 -3.54 10.14
C THR A 42 2.94 -3.59 9.33
N ALA A 43 2.86 -4.51 8.37
CA ALA A 43 1.63 -4.69 7.58
C ALA A 43 0.47 -5.09 8.48
N HIS A 44 0.70 -6.01 9.41
CA HIS A 44 -0.33 -6.42 10.37
C HIS A 44 -0.82 -5.24 11.22
N LEU A 45 0.13 -4.45 11.72
CA LEU A 45 -0.21 -3.30 12.55
C LEU A 45 -1.05 -2.27 11.79
N LEU A 46 -0.70 -2.04 10.54
CA LEU A 46 -1.45 -1.11 9.70
C LEU A 46 -2.89 -1.58 9.52
N LEU A 47 -3.07 -2.85 9.19
CA LEU A 47 -4.41 -3.38 8.99
C LEU A 47 -5.19 -3.42 10.29
N ASP A 48 -4.52 -3.73 11.42
CA ASP A 48 -5.19 -3.73 12.71
C ASP A 48 -5.67 -2.33 13.10
N ASN A 49 -4.88 -1.31 12.78
CA ASN A 49 -5.21 0.07 13.15
C ASN A 49 -6.24 0.69 12.23
N PHE A 50 -6.23 0.36 10.96
CA PHE A 50 -7.10 1.04 9.99
C PHE A 50 -8.14 0.12 9.37
N GLY A 51 -8.13 -1.14 9.73
CA GLY A 51 -9.20 -2.09 9.42
C GLY A 51 -9.11 -2.75 8.06
N THR A 52 -8.88 -2.00 7.02
CA THR A 52 -8.85 -2.50 5.65
C THR A 52 -7.70 -1.85 4.89
N LEU A 53 -7.37 -2.42 3.74
CA LEU A 53 -6.38 -1.80 2.85
C LEU A 53 -6.84 -0.41 2.45
N ASP A 54 -8.13 -0.27 2.15
CA ASP A 54 -8.70 1.02 1.82
C ASP A 54 -8.51 2.03 2.96
N GLY A 55 -8.74 1.58 4.21
CA GLY A 55 -8.53 2.42 5.37
C GLY A 55 -7.09 2.88 5.53
N VAL A 56 -6.14 1.99 5.23
CA VAL A 56 -4.71 2.34 5.28
C VAL A 56 -4.38 3.39 4.24
N MET A 57 -4.85 3.17 3.02
CA MET A 57 -4.51 4.05 1.90
C MET A 57 -5.15 5.44 2.03
N HIS A 58 -6.26 5.55 2.76
CA HIS A 58 -6.93 6.83 2.95
C HIS A 58 -6.60 7.52 4.27
N ALA A 59 -5.78 6.87 5.12
CA ALA A 59 -5.35 7.49 6.37
C ALA A 59 -4.38 8.63 6.06
N ASN A 60 -4.45 9.70 6.87
CA ASN A 60 -3.51 10.79 6.65
C ASN A 60 -2.13 10.44 7.21
N ALA A 61 -1.13 11.22 6.80
CA ALA A 61 0.26 10.92 7.16
C ALA A 61 0.48 10.87 8.68
N ASP A 62 -0.14 11.77 9.41
CA ASP A 62 0.03 11.80 10.86
C ASP A 62 -0.49 10.52 11.50
N ALA A 63 -1.66 10.05 11.03
CA ALA A 63 -2.23 8.82 11.56
C ALA A 63 -1.35 7.62 11.22
N LEU A 64 -0.84 7.57 9.99
CA LEU A 64 0.05 6.47 9.57
C LEU A 64 1.31 6.44 10.42
N MET A 65 1.86 7.59 10.76
CA MET A 65 3.10 7.66 11.54
C MET A 65 2.92 7.28 13.00
N THR A 66 1.69 7.11 13.47
CA THR A 66 1.48 6.57 14.82
C THR A 66 1.80 5.09 14.88
N VAL A 67 1.86 4.42 13.73
CA VAL A 67 2.14 2.99 13.69
C VAL A 67 3.65 2.78 13.73
N GLU A 68 4.09 1.89 14.62
CA GLU A 68 5.51 1.60 14.76
C GLU A 68 6.07 1.10 13.44
N GLY A 69 7.20 1.64 13.04
CA GLY A 69 7.85 1.28 11.80
C GLY A 69 7.51 2.19 10.62
N ILE A 70 6.55 3.09 10.79
CA ILE A 70 6.14 4.01 9.72
C ILE A 70 6.72 5.38 10.02
N GLY A 71 7.68 5.78 9.19
CA GLY A 71 8.25 7.12 9.26
C GLY A 71 7.64 8.03 8.22
N SER A 72 8.14 9.26 8.17
CA SER A 72 7.61 10.26 7.25
C SER A 72 7.77 9.87 5.80
N SER A 73 8.86 9.19 5.46
CA SER A 73 9.10 8.77 4.08
C SER A 73 8.07 7.75 3.62
N THR A 74 7.77 6.77 4.46
CA THR A 74 6.76 5.76 4.13
C THR A 74 5.36 6.38 4.08
N ALA A 75 5.06 7.28 5.01
CA ALA A 75 3.77 7.96 5.01
C ALA A 75 3.60 8.78 3.73
N ALA A 76 4.65 9.47 3.29
CA ALA A 76 4.61 10.24 2.05
C ALA A 76 4.42 9.33 0.85
N PHE A 77 5.06 8.17 0.85
CA PHE A 77 4.91 7.19 -0.21
C PHE A 77 3.45 6.75 -0.36
N PHE A 78 2.80 6.46 0.77
CA PHE A 78 1.38 6.08 0.76
C PHE A 78 0.51 7.24 0.27
N GLU A 79 0.85 8.46 0.68
CA GLU A 79 0.08 9.63 0.28
C GLU A 79 0.18 9.87 -1.23
N VAL A 80 1.37 9.67 -1.81
CA VAL A 80 1.54 9.80 -3.25
C VAL A 80 0.66 8.80 -3.98
N ILE A 81 0.64 7.55 -3.52
CA ILE A 81 -0.17 6.52 -4.16
C ILE A 81 -1.65 6.89 -4.07
N SER A 82 -2.09 7.35 -2.91
CA SER A 82 -3.47 7.76 -2.71
C SER A 82 -3.82 8.92 -3.64
N GLU A 83 -2.92 9.90 -3.79
CA GLU A 83 -3.15 11.02 -4.69
C GLU A 83 -3.23 10.57 -6.14
N ILE A 84 -2.37 9.64 -6.53
CA ILE A 84 -2.41 9.10 -7.89
C ILE A 84 -3.76 8.44 -8.15
N GLN A 85 -4.25 7.67 -7.19
CA GLN A 85 -5.56 7.03 -7.32
C GLN A 85 -6.67 8.05 -7.45
N ASN A 86 -6.60 9.11 -6.63
CA ASN A 86 -7.61 10.16 -6.67
C ASN A 86 -7.58 10.90 -8.00
N GLN A 87 -6.40 11.16 -8.55
CA GLN A 87 -6.28 11.81 -9.84
C GLN A 87 -6.86 10.95 -10.95
N ILE A 88 -6.55 9.67 -10.94
CA ILE A 88 -7.08 8.76 -11.96
C ILE A 88 -8.60 8.69 -11.87
N LEU A 89 -9.12 8.53 -10.68
CA LEU A 89 -10.57 8.42 -10.47
C LEU A 89 -11.28 9.70 -10.87
N SER A 90 -10.73 10.84 -10.45
CA SER A 90 -11.31 12.14 -10.76
C SER A 90 -11.34 12.35 -12.27
N HIS A 91 -10.24 12.05 -12.96
CA HIS A 91 -10.16 12.20 -14.39
C HIS A 91 -11.17 11.30 -15.11
N PHE A 92 -11.28 10.07 -14.64
CA PHE A 92 -12.22 9.09 -15.19
C PHE A 92 -13.66 9.60 -15.04
N ILE A 93 -14.00 10.07 -13.85
CA ILE A 93 -15.36 10.57 -13.58
C ILE A 93 -15.67 11.80 -14.41
N CYS A 94 -14.74 12.73 -14.49
CA CYS A 94 -14.92 13.94 -15.29
C CYS A 94 -15.12 13.61 -16.77
N GLY A 95 -14.31 12.68 -17.28
CA GLY A 95 -14.44 12.24 -18.65
C GLY A 95 -15.77 11.55 -18.92
N TYR A 96 -16.22 10.76 -17.97
CA TYR A 96 -17.50 10.06 -18.09
C TYR A 96 -18.66 11.05 -18.08
N VAL A 97 -18.63 12.00 -17.15
CA VAL A 97 -19.70 12.98 -17.01
C VAL A 97 -19.75 13.90 -18.24
N ARG A 98 -18.60 14.17 -18.84
CA ARG A 98 -18.52 15.07 -19.98
C ARG A 98 -19.30 14.52 -21.18
N PHE A 99 -19.42 13.23 -21.30
CA PHE A 99 -20.13 12.61 -22.40
C PHE A 99 -21.57 12.20 -22.05
N GLY A 100 -21.89 12.32 -20.78
CA GLY A 100 -23.24 12.00 -20.29
C GLY A 100 -24.07 13.23 -20.21
#